data_c40b89451ba6bcf88df05f6147b49f49
#
_entry.id   c40b89451ba6bcf88df05f6147b49f49
#
_cell.length_a   1.000
_cell.length_b   1.000
_cell.length_c   1.000
_cell.angle_alpha   90.00
_cell.angle_beta   90.00
_cell.angle_gamma   90.00
#
_symmetry.space_group_name_H-M   'P 1'
#
loop_
_entity.id
_entity.type
_entity.pdbx_description
1 polymer ?
#
loop_
_entity_poly.entity_id
_entity_poly.type
_entity_poly.pdbx_seq_one_letter_code
_entity_poly.pdbx_strand_id
1 'polypeptide(L)'
;NLNREYSEQDRQYRTLCIKNSVADDLFEIKGAGISDCRYKQLYHNTNYWPEGTKTPSKLYQQTSTGADYRHKDLMPLIRLPEMYYIAAECRISGPDKDLGEARSLLQEVRKARAVYEELDADLDEAGLMAQLEKEYRKEFICEGVVFYFYKRLGYEKLPRQSDVMSGSKVIDDAVYMLPYPDFEIQSGRIQ
;
A
#
# COMPACT_ATOMS: atom_id res chain seq x y z
N ASN A 1 6.51 -19.12 -2.86
CA ASN A 1 7.02 -19.27 -1.50
C ASN A 1 7.40 -17.89 -0.96
N LEU A 2 6.42 -17.15 -0.42
CA LEU A 2 6.59 -15.81 0.15
C LEU A 2 7.44 -15.82 1.43
N ASN A 3 7.79 -16.99 1.91
CA ASN A 3 8.51 -17.22 3.16
C ASN A 3 10.02 -17.48 2.96
N ARG A 4 10.56 -17.23 1.79
CA ARG A 4 12.00 -17.33 1.59
C ARG A 4 12.69 -16.22 2.36
N GLU A 5 13.64 -16.57 3.20
CA GLU A 5 14.63 -15.62 3.69
C GLU A 5 15.25 -14.95 2.46
N TYR A 6 15.25 -13.63 2.44
CA TYR A 6 15.97 -12.88 1.43
C TYR A 6 17.46 -13.12 1.66
N SER A 7 18.00 -14.17 1.03
CA SER A 7 19.44 -14.41 1.06
C SER A 7 20.12 -13.39 0.15
N GLU A 8 21.37 -13.07 0.47
CA GLU A 8 22.25 -12.19 -0.33
C GLU A 8 22.28 -12.54 -1.81
N GLN A 9 22.00 -13.79 -2.14
CA GLN A 9 22.06 -14.34 -3.49
C GLN A 9 20.78 -14.09 -4.31
N ASP A 10 19.67 -13.77 -3.66
CA ASP A 10 18.37 -13.56 -4.33
C ASP A 10 18.23 -12.13 -4.86
N ARG A 11 19.09 -11.75 -5.79
CA ARG A 11 19.01 -10.46 -6.51
C ARG A 11 17.67 -10.23 -7.22
N GLN A 12 16.90 -11.28 -7.45
CA GLN A 12 15.62 -11.23 -8.16
C GLN A 12 14.51 -10.51 -7.37
N TYR A 13 14.60 -10.43 -6.05
CA TYR A 13 13.60 -9.78 -5.20
C TYR A 13 13.87 -8.29 -4.93
N ARG A 14 14.92 -7.74 -5.54
CA ARG A 14 15.30 -6.33 -5.38
C ARG A 14 14.33 -5.31 -5.99
N THR A 15 13.29 -5.78 -6.68
CA THR A 15 12.31 -4.92 -7.34
C THR A 15 11.21 -4.39 -6.42
N LEU A 16 11.06 -4.95 -5.23
CA LEU A 16 10.01 -4.59 -4.28
C LEU A 16 10.55 -3.70 -3.16
N CYS A 17 11.27 -2.65 -3.49
CA CYS A 17 11.75 -1.69 -2.50
C CYS A 17 11.14 -0.31 -2.70
N ILE A 18 11.07 0.44 -1.62
CA ILE A 18 10.59 1.82 -1.56
C ILE A 18 11.72 2.72 -1.08
N LYS A 19 11.90 3.90 -1.67
CA LYS A 19 12.83 4.91 -1.17
C LYS A 19 12.49 5.33 0.25
N ASN A 20 13.50 5.59 1.07
CA ASN A 20 13.28 6.14 2.41
C ASN A 20 12.46 7.43 2.35
N SER A 21 12.82 8.36 1.45
CA SER A 21 12.09 9.61 1.30
C SER A 21 10.62 9.42 0.93
N VAL A 22 10.31 8.42 0.09
CA VAL A 22 8.93 8.09 -0.27
C VAL A 22 8.19 7.43 0.91
N ALA A 23 8.89 6.56 1.66
CA ALA A 23 8.32 5.97 2.87
C ALA A 23 8.07 7.04 3.94
N ASP A 24 9.02 7.96 4.12
CA ASP A 24 8.94 9.05 5.09
C ASP A 24 7.78 10.01 4.75
N ASP A 25 7.60 10.34 3.47
CA ASP A 25 6.46 11.15 3.00
C ASP A 25 5.13 10.40 3.17
N LEU A 26 5.08 9.12 2.78
CA LEU A 26 3.88 8.30 2.91
C LEU A 26 3.42 8.18 4.37
N PHE A 27 4.35 7.95 5.29
CA PHE A 27 4.05 7.82 6.72
C PHE A 27 4.11 9.16 7.48
N GLU A 28 4.26 10.27 6.76
CA GLU A 28 4.21 11.63 7.30
C GLU A 28 5.20 11.83 8.46
N ILE A 29 6.43 11.27 8.32
CA ILE A 29 7.44 11.32 9.37
C ILE A 29 7.96 12.75 9.52
N LYS A 30 7.65 13.37 10.65
CA LYS A 30 8.14 14.68 11.01
C LYS A 30 9.07 14.58 12.23
N GLY A 31 10.32 14.98 12.07
CA GLY A 31 11.28 15.00 13.17
C GLY A 31 11.68 13.63 13.69
N ALA A 32 11.85 13.48 15.00
CA ALA A 32 12.44 12.29 15.65
C ALA A 32 11.45 11.15 15.94
N GLY A 33 10.20 11.22 15.51
CA GLY A 33 9.18 10.27 15.93
C GLY A 33 8.31 9.72 14.81
N ILE A 34 8.28 8.39 14.70
CA ILE A 34 7.31 7.67 13.88
C ILE A 34 6.26 7.10 14.82
N SER A 35 5.04 7.65 14.77
CA SER A 35 3.94 7.15 15.57
C SER A 35 3.19 6.00 14.90
N ASP A 36 3.08 6.02 13.55
CA ASP A 36 2.35 5.02 12.79
C ASP A 36 2.95 3.62 12.95
N CYS A 37 2.21 2.73 13.62
CA CYS A 37 2.70 1.39 13.90
C CYS A 37 2.93 0.54 12.63
N ARG A 38 2.31 0.91 11.49
CA ARG A 38 2.49 0.23 10.20
C ARG A 38 3.86 0.45 9.60
N TYR A 39 4.56 1.51 9.99
CA TYR A 39 5.93 1.74 9.52
C TYR A 39 6.87 0.58 9.87
N LYS A 40 6.59 -0.14 10.96
CA LYS A 40 7.33 -1.34 11.35
C LYS A 40 7.21 -2.48 10.32
N GLN A 41 6.26 -2.40 9.40
CA GLN A 41 6.11 -3.34 8.29
C GLN A 41 7.09 -3.07 7.14
N LEU A 42 7.89 -2.02 7.25
CA LEU A 42 8.97 -1.70 6.33
C LEU A 42 10.30 -2.11 6.94
N TYR A 43 11.01 -2.97 6.23
CA TYR A 43 12.33 -3.44 6.62
C TYR A 43 13.41 -2.61 5.95
N HIS A 44 14.37 -2.09 6.73
CA HIS A 44 15.52 -1.39 6.22
C HIS A 44 16.73 -2.32 6.23
N ASN A 45 17.26 -2.64 5.05
CA ASN A 45 18.45 -3.44 4.88
C ASN A 45 19.60 -2.58 4.34
N THR A 46 20.52 -2.19 5.20
CA THR A 46 21.66 -1.32 4.86
C THR A 46 22.79 -2.01 4.10
N ASN A 47 22.83 -3.35 4.11
CA ASN A 47 24.03 -4.06 3.67
C ASN A 47 24.00 -4.50 2.20
N TYR A 48 22.82 -4.60 1.58
CA TYR A 48 22.67 -5.25 0.27
C TYR A 48 21.84 -4.48 -0.76
N TRP A 49 21.27 -3.36 -0.39
CA TRP A 49 20.41 -2.56 -1.25
C TRP A 49 21.05 -1.22 -1.55
N PRO A 50 20.60 -0.52 -2.62
CA PRO A 50 20.97 0.88 -2.75
C PRO A 50 20.66 1.58 -1.43
N GLU A 51 21.62 2.32 -0.90
CA GLU A 51 21.41 3.17 0.27
C GLU A 51 20.09 3.94 0.12
N GLY A 52 19.38 4.08 1.20
CA GLY A 52 18.17 4.87 1.21
C GLY A 52 16.89 4.15 0.74
N THR A 53 16.86 2.83 0.75
CA THR A 53 15.64 2.05 0.42
C THR A 53 15.18 1.17 1.58
N LYS A 54 13.88 0.84 1.58
CA LYS A 54 13.24 -0.11 2.50
C LYS A 54 12.47 -1.16 1.71
N THR A 55 12.42 -2.37 2.24
CA THR A 55 11.64 -3.46 1.68
C THR A 55 10.42 -3.72 2.55
N PRO A 56 9.23 -3.90 1.98
CA PRO A 56 8.05 -4.30 2.75
C PRO A 56 8.29 -5.66 3.43
N SER A 57 8.03 -5.72 4.73
CA SER A 57 8.22 -6.93 5.55
C SER A 57 6.92 -7.52 6.10
N LYS A 58 5.79 -7.00 5.68
CA LYS A 58 4.47 -7.37 6.21
C LYS A 58 4.17 -8.86 6.13
N LEU A 59 4.58 -9.50 5.05
CA LEU A 59 4.41 -10.94 4.82
C LEU A 59 5.67 -11.74 5.11
N TYR A 60 6.71 -11.07 5.65
CA TYR A 60 7.96 -11.70 5.99
C TYR A 60 7.87 -12.36 7.36
N GLN A 61 8.31 -13.61 7.42
CA GLN A 61 8.48 -14.31 8.68
C GLN A 61 9.92 -14.22 9.15
N GLN A 62 10.09 -13.61 10.30
CA GLN A 62 11.37 -13.68 10.99
C GLN A 62 11.48 -15.05 11.65
N THR A 63 12.40 -15.89 11.18
CA THR A 63 12.63 -17.24 11.70
C THR A 63 13.41 -17.26 13.02
N SER A 64 13.87 -16.09 13.51
CA SER A 64 14.63 -16.00 14.75
C SER A 64 13.73 -15.95 15.98
N THR A 65 13.80 -16.98 16.76
CA THR A 65 13.49 -17.07 18.20
C THR A 65 12.37 -16.17 18.73
N GLY A 66 11.18 -16.72 18.87
CA GLY A 66 10.09 -16.10 19.63
C GLY A 66 9.02 -15.37 18.84
N ALA A 67 9.07 -15.42 17.53
CA ALA A 67 8.00 -14.87 16.69
C ALA A 67 6.71 -15.72 16.84
N ASP A 68 5.60 -15.01 16.98
CA ASP A 68 4.28 -15.63 17.06
C ASP A 68 3.88 -16.19 15.67
N TYR A 69 4.02 -17.50 15.52
CA TYR A 69 3.72 -18.20 14.27
C TYR A 69 2.22 -18.36 13.99
N ARG A 70 1.33 -17.82 14.82
CA ARG A 70 -0.12 -18.05 14.73
C ARG A 70 -0.73 -17.56 13.41
N HIS A 71 -0.07 -16.66 12.70
CA HIS A 71 -0.58 -16.09 11.45
C HIS A 71 0.27 -16.37 10.23
N LYS A 72 1.13 -17.39 10.36
CA LYS A 72 2.17 -17.70 9.36
C LYS A 72 1.64 -17.89 7.94
N ASP A 73 0.52 -18.55 7.80
CA ASP A 73 -0.02 -18.99 6.52
C ASP A 73 -1.33 -18.26 6.18
N LEU A 74 -1.63 -17.17 6.88
CA LEU A 74 -2.85 -16.40 6.66
C LEU A 74 -2.61 -15.27 5.68
N MET A 75 -3.35 -15.30 4.58
CA MET A 75 -3.45 -14.18 3.65
C MET A 75 -4.81 -13.49 3.89
N PRO A 76 -4.83 -12.23 4.29
CA PRO A 76 -6.09 -11.52 4.49
C PRO A 76 -6.77 -11.30 3.15
N LEU A 77 -8.05 -11.67 3.05
CA LEU A 77 -8.87 -11.41 1.87
C LEU A 77 -9.68 -10.13 2.03
N ILE A 78 -10.27 -9.93 3.20
CA ILE A 78 -11.07 -8.76 3.55
C ILE A 78 -10.68 -8.33 4.95
N ARG A 79 -10.44 -7.05 5.14
CA ARG A 79 -10.08 -6.48 6.46
C ARG A 79 -10.96 -5.30 6.81
N LEU A 80 -11.24 -5.14 8.08
CA LEU A 80 -12.08 -4.07 8.60
C LEU A 80 -11.65 -2.64 8.15
N PRO A 81 -10.37 -2.29 8.08
CA PRO A 81 -9.95 -0.98 7.57
C PRO A 81 -10.46 -0.69 6.16
N GLU A 82 -10.58 -1.71 5.30
CA GLU A 82 -11.12 -1.54 3.95
C GLU A 82 -12.58 -1.05 3.98
N MET A 83 -13.38 -1.57 4.90
CA MET A 83 -14.77 -1.13 5.04
C MET A 83 -14.87 0.33 5.47
N TYR A 84 -14.01 0.77 6.38
CA TYR A 84 -13.91 2.17 6.77
C TYR A 84 -13.52 3.07 5.58
N TYR A 85 -12.56 2.62 4.77
CA TYR A 85 -12.10 3.39 3.62
C TYR A 85 -13.14 3.45 2.51
N ILE A 86 -13.87 2.36 2.24
CA ILE A 86 -14.99 2.36 1.30
C ILE A 86 -16.08 3.31 1.79
N ALA A 87 -16.44 3.26 3.08
CA ALA A 87 -17.42 4.17 3.65
C ALA A 87 -16.97 5.63 3.55
N ALA A 88 -15.70 5.92 3.88
CA ALA A 88 -15.13 7.25 3.74
C ALA A 88 -15.19 7.75 2.29
N GLU A 89 -14.83 6.92 1.32
CA GLU A 89 -14.90 7.26 -0.10
C GLU A 89 -16.35 7.58 -0.54
N CYS A 90 -17.32 6.79 -0.10
CA CYS A 90 -18.73 7.07 -0.36
C CYS A 90 -19.18 8.42 0.22
N ARG A 91 -18.64 8.82 1.37
CA ARG A 91 -18.89 10.13 1.97
C ARG A 91 -18.13 11.27 1.31
N ILE A 92 -17.01 10.99 0.66
CA ILE A 92 -16.26 11.99 -0.12
C ILE A 92 -16.96 12.26 -1.46
N SER A 93 -17.25 11.22 -2.23
CA SER A 93 -17.63 11.36 -3.65
C SER A 93 -19.01 10.77 -3.99
N GLY A 94 -19.70 10.17 -3.03
CA GLY A 94 -21.02 9.56 -3.22
C GLY A 94 -22.19 10.56 -3.23
N PRO A 95 -23.41 10.07 -3.44
CA PRO A 95 -24.63 10.91 -3.46
C PRO A 95 -24.91 11.56 -2.11
N ASP A 96 -24.58 10.89 -1.01
CA ASP A 96 -24.76 11.38 0.37
C ASP A 96 -23.44 11.92 0.91
N LYS A 97 -22.88 12.92 0.22
CA LYS A 97 -21.60 13.52 0.56
C LYS A 97 -21.62 14.16 1.95
N ASP A 98 -20.65 13.76 2.79
CA ASP A 98 -20.37 14.33 4.11
C ASP A 98 -18.87 14.25 4.41
N LEU A 99 -18.15 15.35 4.17
CA LEU A 99 -16.71 15.43 4.36
C LEU A 99 -16.30 15.33 5.84
N GLY A 100 -17.19 15.73 6.77
CA GLY A 100 -16.97 15.60 8.20
C GLY A 100 -17.00 14.13 8.63
N GLU A 101 -17.99 13.38 8.18
CA GLU A 101 -18.09 11.94 8.43
C GLU A 101 -16.94 11.18 7.76
N ALA A 102 -16.60 11.52 6.51
CA ALA A 102 -15.46 10.93 5.80
C ALA A 102 -14.16 11.07 6.60
N ARG A 103 -13.88 12.29 7.09
CA ARG A 103 -12.72 12.58 7.94
C ARG A 103 -12.73 11.74 9.21
N SER A 104 -13.87 11.63 9.86
CA SER A 104 -14.02 10.84 11.09
C SER A 104 -13.72 9.36 10.85
N LEU A 105 -14.23 8.78 9.77
CA LEU A 105 -13.98 7.37 9.39
C LEU A 105 -12.48 7.12 9.12
N LEU A 106 -11.79 8.02 8.41
CA LEU A 106 -10.35 7.93 8.20
C LEU A 106 -9.59 8.05 9.53
N GLN A 107 -10.00 8.96 10.39
CA GLN A 107 -9.35 9.21 11.67
C GLN A 107 -9.49 8.02 12.63
N GLU A 108 -10.59 7.29 12.61
CA GLU A 108 -10.76 6.05 13.40
C GLU A 108 -9.68 5.01 13.06
N VAL A 109 -9.44 4.76 11.77
CA VAL A 109 -8.39 3.83 11.36
C VAL A 109 -7.01 4.37 11.73
N ARG A 110 -6.76 5.67 11.52
CA ARG A 110 -5.49 6.34 11.88
C ARG A 110 -5.19 6.18 13.37
N LYS A 111 -6.16 6.45 14.24
CA LYS A 111 -6.03 6.27 15.71
C LYS A 111 -5.72 4.82 16.08
N ALA A 112 -6.39 3.86 15.44
CA ALA A 112 -6.10 2.43 15.62
C ALA A 112 -4.68 2.02 15.16
N ARG A 113 -4.02 2.86 14.39
CA ARG A 113 -2.62 2.69 13.92
C ARG A 113 -1.63 3.58 14.66
N ALA A 114 -2.04 4.13 15.81
CA ALA A 114 -1.26 5.04 16.66
C ALA A 114 -0.92 6.39 15.99
N VAL A 115 -1.69 6.81 15.00
CA VAL A 115 -1.61 8.14 14.40
C VAL A 115 -2.69 9.01 15.03
N TYR A 116 -2.31 9.77 16.03
CA TYR A 116 -3.24 10.61 16.83
C TYR A 116 -3.36 12.04 16.33
N GLU A 117 -2.50 12.45 15.39
CA GLU A 117 -2.60 13.75 14.75
C GLU A 117 -3.90 13.80 13.92
N GLU A 118 -4.73 14.80 14.22
CA GLU A 118 -6.01 14.96 13.53
C GLU A 118 -5.77 15.42 12.07
N LEU A 119 -6.62 14.93 11.17
CA LEU A 119 -6.65 15.45 9.80
C LEU A 119 -7.17 16.89 9.81
N ASP A 120 -6.59 17.72 8.96
CA ASP A 120 -6.98 19.10 8.82
C ASP A 120 -8.49 19.24 8.56
N ALA A 121 -9.13 20.13 9.32
CA ALA A 121 -10.56 20.36 9.24
C ALA A 121 -10.99 20.99 7.90
N ASP A 122 -10.07 21.72 7.27
CA ASP A 122 -10.33 22.46 6.03
C ASP A 122 -10.04 21.64 4.76
N LEU A 123 -9.70 20.33 4.89
CA LEU A 123 -9.52 19.47 3.72
C LEU A 123 -10.81 19.39 2.91
N ASP A 124 -10.69 19.74 1.64
CA ASP A 124 -11.74 19.56 0.65
C ASP A 124 -11.81 18.09 0.16
N GLU A 125 -12.70 17.83 -0.80
CA GLU A 125 -12.87 16.52 -1.41
C GLU A 125 -11.57 15.96 -1.97
N ALA A 126 -10.80 16.76 -2.71
CA ALA A 126 -9.53 16.33 -3.30
C ALA A 126 -8.48 16.03 -2.21
N GLY A 127 -8.42 16.85 -1.17
CA GLY A 127 -7.54 16.64 -0.02
C GLY A 127 -7.87 15.37 0.74
N LEU A 128 -9.15 15.08 0.98
CA LEU A 128 -9.58 13.85 1.64
C LEU A 128 -9.34 12.61 0.77
N MET A 129 -9.54 12.69 -0.56
CA MET A 129 -9.18 11.60 -1.46
C MET A 129 -7.68 11.32 -1.46
N ALA A 130 -6.84 12.35 -1.41
CA ALA A 130 -5.39 12.18 -1.30
C ALA A 130 -4.99 11.52 0.03
N GLN A 131 -5.66 11.85 1.14
CA GLN A 131 -5.45 11.18 2.42
C GLN A 131 -5.93 9.72 2.37
N LEU A 132 -7.08 9.44 1.78
CA LEU A 132 -7.59 8.09 1.58
C LEU A 132 -6.60 7.24 0.76
N GLU A 133 -6.04 7.78 -0.34
CA GLU A 133 -5.01 7.10 -1.12
C GLU A 133 -3.79 6.75 -0.27
N LYS A 134 -3.27 7.70 0.52
CA LYS A 134 -2.15 7.44 1.44
C LYS A 134 -2.48 6.31 2.41
N GLU A 135 -3.68 6.31 2.98
CA GLU A 135 -4.12 5.29 3.92
C GLU A 135 -4.24 3.91 3.25
N TYR A 136 -4.77 3.81 2.02
CA TYR A 136 -4.76 2.56 1.23
C TYR A 136 -3.34 2.04 1.02
N ARG A 137 -2.41 2.90 0.65
CA ARG A 137 -1.01 2.53 0.41
C ARG A 137 -0.30 2.07 1.69
N LYS A 138 -0.57 2.70 2.84
CA LYS A 138 -0.03 2.29 4.15
C LYS A 138 -0.60 0.95 4.61
N GLU A 139 -1.92 0.79 4.52
CA GLU A 139 -2.66 -0.32 5.11
C GLU A 139 -2.53 -1.60 4.30
N PHE A 140 -2.55 -1.50 2.96
CA PHE A 140 -2.63 -2.66 2.06
C PHE A 140 -1.32 -2.93 1.30
N ILE A 141 -0.20 -2.53 1.88
CA ILE A 141 1.12 -2.85 1.31
C ILE A 141 1.26 -4.37 1.12
N CYS A 142 1.67 -4.81 -0.07
CA CYS A 142 1.82 -6.23 -0.48
C CYS A 142 0.52 -7.06 -0.50
N GLU A 143 -0.66 -6.47 -0.41
CA GLU A 143 -1.94 -7.21 -0.44
C GLU A 143 -2.66 -7.14 -1.80
N GLY A 144 -2.16 -6.35 -2.75
CA GLY A 144 -2.79 -6.19 -4.08
C GLY A 144 -3.99 -5.25 -4.13
N VAL A 145 -4.60 -4.90 -3.01
CA VAL A 145 -5.82 -4.07 -2.90
C VAL A 145 -5.64 -2.70 -3.55
N VAL A 146 -4.44 -2.11 -3.42
CA VAL A 146 -4.12 -0.78 -3.99
C VAL A 146 -4.24 -0.77 -5.52
N PHE A 147 -3.92 -1.88 -6.19
CA PHE A 147 -4.10 -2.00 -7.63
C PHE A 147 -5.57 -1.84 -8.04
N TYR A 148 -6.48 -2.50 -7.33
CA TYR A 148 -7.91 -2.41 -7.60
C TYR A 148 -8.48 -1.03 -7.26
N PHE A 149 -7.97 -0.38 -6.23
CA PHE A 149 -8.31 0.99 -5.88
C PHE A 149 -7.98 1.94 -7.04
N TYR A 150 -6.76 1.90 -7.56
CA TYR A 150 -6.35 2.74 -8.69
C TYR A 150 -7.13 2.41 -9.98
N LYS A 151 -7.34 1.12 -10.28
CA LYS A 151 -8.10 0.69 -11.45
C LYS A 151 -9.53 1.23 -11.41
N ARG A 152 -10.20 1.09 -10.27
CA ARG A 152 -11.59 1.52 -10.10
C ARG A 152 -11.77 3.03 -10.22
N LEU A 153 -10.80 3.80 -9.75
CA LEU A 153 -10.81 5.26 -9.83
C LEU A 153 -10.25 5.82 -11.14
N GLY A 154 -9.80 4.96 -12.05
CA GLY A 154 -9.29 5.38 -13.35
C GLY A 154 -7.99 6.19 -13.29
N TYR A 155 -7.11 5.87 -12.36
CA TYR A 155 -5.83 6.57 -12.26
C TYR A 155 -4.99 6.34 -13.52
N GLU A 156 -4.68 7.43 -14.22
CA GLU A 156 -3.84 7.40 -15.43
C GLU A 156 -2.35 7.36 -15.13
N LYS A 157 -1.96 7.66 -13.89
CA LYS A 157 -0.56 7.71 -13.45
C LYS A 157 -0.43 7.08 -12.08
N LEU A 158 0.42 6.06 -11.97
CA LEU A 158 0.80 5.50 -10.67
C LEU A 158 2.08 6.16 -10.15
N PRO A 159 2.12 6.54 -8.87
CA PRO A 159 3.35 7.03 -8.26
C PRO A 159 4.40 5.92 -8.26
N ARG A 160 5.58 6.20 -8.77
CA ARG A 160 6.72 5.29 -8.70
C ARG A 160 7.40 5.41 -7.36
N GLN A 161 7.78 4.29 -6.79
CA GLN A 161 8.34 4.19 -5.44
C GLN A 161 9.77 3.66 -5.42
N SER A 162 10.43 3.51 -6.57
CA SER A 162 11.81 3.00 -6.64
C SER A 162 12.76 3.96 -7.35
N ASP A 163 14.03 3.92 -6.96
CA ASP A 163 15.12 4.71 -7.54
C ASP A 163 15.44 4.36 -8.99
N VAL A 164 15.18 3.12 -9.36
CA VAL A 164 15.47 2.62 -10.71
C VAL A 164 14.55 3.27 -11.74
N MET A 165 13.45 3.85 -11.28
CA MET A 165 12.44 4.43 -12.15
C MET A 165 11.94 5.74 -11.56
N SER A 166 12.50 6.86 -11.98
CA SER A 166 12.02 8.19 -11.60
C SER A 166 10.70 8.54 -12.30
N GLY A 167 9.85 9.30 -11.64
CA GLY A 167 8.59 9.80 -12.18
C GLY A 167 7.37 8.89 -11.93
N SER A 168 6.27 9.18 -12.58
CA SER A 168 5.07 8.36 -12.60
C SER A 168 5.05 7.46 -13.83
N LYS A 169 4.53 6.24 -13.70
CA LYS A 169 4.23 5.41 -14.86
C LYS A 169 2.87 5.83 -15.40
N VAL A 170 2.81 6.22 -16.66
CA VAL A 170 1.53 6.36 -17.37
C VAL A 170 0.92 4.96 -17.49
N ILE A 171 -0.34 4.86 -17.15
CA ILE A 171 -1.11 3.62 -17.23
C ILE A 171 -2.11 3.80 -18.35
N ASP A 172 -2.11 2.85 -19.25
CA ASP A 172 -3.16 2.65 -20.23
C ASP A 172 -4.05 1.47 -19.81
N ASP A 173 -5.11 1.25 -20.56
CA ASP A 173 -6.03 0.14 -20.31
C ASP A 173 -5.32 -1.22 -20.28
N ALA A 174 -4.22 -1.37 -21.02
CA ALA A 174 -3.46 -2.60 -21.07
C ALA A 174 -2.79 -2.96 -19.72
N VAL A 175 -2.51 -1.97 -18.87
CA VAL A 175 -1.96 -2.22 -17.52
C VAL A 175 -3.06 -2.73 -16.58
N TYR A 176 -4.29 -2.26 -16.76
CA TYR A 176 -5.42 -2.64 -15.92
C TYR A 176 -6.15 -3.89 -16.39
N MET A 177 -5.95 -4.31 -17.63
CA MET A 177 -6.47 -5.55 -18.19
C MET A 177 -5.38 -6.62 -18.20
N LEU A 178 -5.55 -7.66 -17.42
CA LEU A 178 -4.65 -8.80 -17.47
C LEU A 178 -4.85 -9.51 -18.81
N PRO A 179 -3.77 -9.84 -19.52
CA PRO A 179 -3.88 -10.63 -20.76
C PRO A 179 -4.45 -12.00 -20.45
N TYR A 180 -5.18 -12.55 -21.39
CA TYR A 180 -5.60 -13.94 -21.28
C TYR A 180 -4.39 -14.86 -21.26
N PRO A 181 -4.41 -15.93 -20.49
CA PRO A 181 -3.36 -16.94 -20.53
C PRO A 181 -3.18 -17.50 -21.95
N ASP A 182 -1.94 -17.68 -22.38
CA ASP A 182 -1.62 -18.19 -23.73
C ASP A 182 -2.33 -19.51 -24.03
N PHE A 183 -2.50 -20.35 -23.03
CA PHE A 183 -3.22 -21.61 -23.16
C PHE A 183 -4.70 -21.42 -23.55
N GLU A 184 -5.37 -20.41 -23.03
CA GLU A 184 -6.78 -20.10 -23.35
C GLU A 184 -6.89 -19.59 -24.79
N ILE A 185 -5.93 -18.81 -25.25
CA ILE A 185 -5.86 -18.31 -26.63
C ILE A 185 -5.59 -19.49 -27.59
N GLN A 186 -4.60 -20.32 -27.28
CA GLN A 186 -4.22 -21.47 -28.10
C GLN A 186 -5.30 -22.57 -28.17
N SER A 187 -6.09 -22.71 -27.12
CA SER A 187 -7.21 -23.68 -27.08
C SER A 187 -8.45 -23.21 -27.86
N GLY A 188 -8.46 -21.99 -28.40
CA GLY A 188 -9.59 -21.44 -29.14
C GLY A 188 -10.81 -21.12 -28.28
N ARG A 189 -10.66 -21.06 -26.96
CA ARG A 189 -11.75 -20.74 -26.03
C ARG A 189 -12.07 -19.24 -26.01
N ILE A 190 -11.15 -18.44 -26.47
CA ILE A 190 -11.27 -16.97 -26.57
C ILE A 190 -10.96 -16.61 -28.02
N GLN A 191 -11.87 -15.92 -28.68
CA GLN A 191 -11.71 -15.35 -30.01
C GLN A 191 -11.50 -13.84 -29.90
#